data_4274713a07d28c515892f514e1640834
#
_entry.id   4274713a07d28c515892f514e1640834
#
_cell.length_a   1.000
_cell.length_b   1.000
_cell.length_c   1.000
_cell.angle_alpha   90.00
_cell.angle_beta   90.00
_cell.angle_gamma   90.00
#
_symmetry.space_group_name_H-M   'P 1'
#
loop_
_entity.id
_entity.type
_entity.pdbx_description
1 polymer ?
#
loop_
_entity_poly.entity_id
_entity_poly.type
_entity_poly.pdbx_seq_one_letter_code
_entity_poly.pdbx_strand_id
1 'polypeptide(L)'
;MKKISLILAGVFAATMLHAATNIYVVNMAEVYSNYYKAKEAAAQIKTSVDATNAELEKMNKQRQDLMKKIQEIQTKAQNPALAEDAKRKILETEAQPIIVQIRQIEQNMENMRRTTAQKLQENAAGIRKIHMQEISEIIKTVAKEKNADYIIEKTVCHFSKPEADITQDVIKAVNANPPAAK
;
A
#
# COMPACT_ATOMS: atom_id res chain seq x y z
N MET A 1 -75.33 -53.77 20.93
CA MET A 1 -74.94 -52.35 20.79
C MET A 1 -73.45 -52.29 20.90
N LYS A 2 -72.74 -52.29 19.78
CA LYS A 2 -71.24 -52.24 19.77
C LYS A 2 -70.81 -50.82 19.44
N LYS A 3 -70.13 -50.20 20.42
CA LYS A 3 -69.52 -48.84 20.22
C LYS A 3 -68.19 -49.00 19.50
N ILE A 4 -68.10 -48.48 18.28
CA ILE A 4 -66.87 -48.42 17.50
C ILE A 4 -66.20 -47.08 17.90
N SER A 5 -65.09 -47.18 18.59
CA SER A 5 -64.23 -46.03 18.91
C SER A 5 -63.26 -45.83 17.74
N LEU A 6 -63.42 -44.73 17.03
CA LEU A 6 -62.53 -44.30 15.92
C LEU A 6 -61.33 -43.56 16.56
N ILE A 7 -60.14 -44.19 16.58
CA ILE A 7 -58.91 -43.55 16.99
C ILE A 7 -58.35 -42.84 15.78
N LEU A 8 -58.42 -41.51 15.81
CA LEU A 8 -57.82 -40.63 14.78
C LEU A 8 -56.33 -40.45 15.12
N ALA A 9 -55.48 -41.27 14.51
CA ALA A 9 -54.01 -41.10 14.62
C ALA A 9 -53.59 -39.91 13.78
N GLY A 10 -53.39 -38.76 14.45
CA GLY A 10 -52.82 -37.57 13.82
C GLY A 10 -51.32 -37.79 13.56
N VAL A 11 -50.94 -37.97 12.30
CA VAL A 11 -49.55 -37.98 11.85
C VAL A 11 -49.04 -36.52 11.87
N PHE A 12 -48.33 -36.17 12.93
CA PHE A 12 -47.59 -34.88 13.02
C PHE A 12 -46.34 -35.03 12.15
N ALA A 13 -46.44 -34.67 10.88
CA ALA A 13 -45.29 -34.52 10.01
C ALA A 13 -44.52 -33.27 10.45
N ALA A 14 -43.52 -33.46 11.34
CA ALA A 14 -42.55 -32.46 11.66
C ALA A 14 -41.70 -32.19 10.41
N THR A 15 -42.07 -31.21 9.60
CA THR A 15 -41.21 -30.69 8.56
C THR A 15 -40.03 -30.01 9.22
N MET A 16 -38.88 -30.73 9.29
CA MET A 16 -37.62 -30.13 9.64
C MET A 16 -37.28 -29.11 8.54
N LEU A 17 -37.62 -27.84 8.78
CA LEU A 17 -37.07 -26.75 8.01
C LEU A 17 -35.53 -26.73 8.26
N HIS A 18 -34.80 -27.36 7.38
CA HIS A 18 -33.37 -27.14 7.28
C HIS A 18 -33.23 -25.72 6.76
N ALA A 19 -32.96 -24.76 7.64
CA ALA A 19 -32.55 -23.43 7.21
C ALA A 19 -31.26 -23.60 6.37
N ALA A 20 -31.36 -23.36 5.07
CA ALA A 20 -30.20 -23.41 4.20
C ALA A 20 -29.22 -22.33 4.69
N THR A 21 -28.03 -22.75 5.06
CA THR A 21 -26.96 -21.80 5.44
C THR A 21 -26.53 -21.01 4.22
N ASN A 22 -26.66 -19.69 4.29
CA ASN A 22 -26.29 -18.77 3.23
C ASN A 22 -24.82 -18.40 3.36
N ILE A 23 -23.98 -19.01 2.55
CA ILE A 23 -22.53 -18.77 2.50
C ILE A 23 -22.20 -18.02 1.22
N TYR A 24 -21.51 -16.90 1.37
CA TYR A 24 -21.01 -16.07 0.27
C TYR A 24 -19.49 -15.99 0.29
N VAL A 25 -18.91 -15.63 -0.85
CA VAL A 25 -17.47 -15.37 -0.98
C VAL A 25 -17.21 -13.95 -1.43
N VAL A 26 -16.09 -13.38 -0.99
CA VAL A 26 -15.63 -12.06 -1.39
C VAL A 26 -14.12 -12.08 -1.65
N ASN A 27 -13.68 -11.45 -2.74
CA ASN A 27 -12.27 -11.25 -3.03
C ASN A 27 -11.81 -9.91 -2.43
N MET A 28 -11.22 -9.95 -1.25
CA MET A 28 -10.77 -8.75 -0.53
C MET A 28 -9.66 -7.99 -1.26
N ALA A 29 -8.81 -8.68 -2.02
CA ALA A 29 -7.78 -8.03 -2.82
C ALA A 29 -8.40 -7.19 -3.95
N GLU A 30 -9.42 -7.73 -4.61
CA GLU A 30 -10.17 -7.04 -5.66
C GLU A 30 -10.98 -5.86 -5.09
N VAL A 31 -11.65 -6.06 -3.95
CA VAL A 31 -12.36 -4.98 -3.24
C VAL A 31 -11.40 -3.85 -2.91
N TYR A 32 -10.26 -4.16 -2.28
CA TYR A 32 -9.28 -3.17 -1.88
C TYR A 32 -8.71 -2.39 -3.07
N SER A 33 -8.35 -3.08 -4.16
CA SER A 33 -7.80 -2.43 -5.36
C SER A 33 -8.80 -1.51 -6.07
N ASN A 34 -10.09 -1.77 -5.88
CA ASN A 34 -11.17 -0.94 -6.44
C ASN A 34 -11.72 0.11 -5.46
N TYR A 35 -11.31 0.09 -4.20
CA TYR A 35 -11.73 1.07 -3.21
C TYR A 35 -11.13 2.46 -3.51
N TYR A 36 -11.99 3.50 -3.61
CA TYR A 36 -11.53 4.84 -3.99
C TYR A 36 -10.46 5.39 -3.04
N LYS A 37 -10.60 5.21 -1.71
CA LYS A 37 -9.58 5.67 -0.74
C LYS A 37 -8.24 4.95 -0.91
N ALA A 38 -8.24 3.67 -1.31
CA ALA A 38 -7.01 2.95 -1.60
C ALA A 38 -6.31 3.50 -2.84
N LYS A 39 -7.07 3.90 -3.87
CA LYS A 39 -6.54 4.57 -5.06
C LYS A 39 -5.99 5.96 -4.75
N GLU A 40 -6.69 6.74 -3.92
CA GLU A 40 -6.20 8.05 -3.45
C GLU A 40 -4.90 7.92 -2.64
N ALA A 41 -4.85 6.96 -1.71
CA ALA A 41 -3.65 6.70 -0.93
C ALA A 41 -2.47 6.27 -1.80
N ALA A 42 -2.71 5.41 -2.82
CA ALA A 42 -1.68 5.03 -3.78
C ALA A 42 -1.17 6.23 -4.59
N ALA A 43 -2.04 7.15 -5.00
CA ALA A 43 -1.66 8.38 -5.68
C ALA A 43 -0.81 9.30 -4.78
N GLN A 44 -1.17 9.45 -3.51
CA GLN A 44 -0.40 10.24 -2.54
C GLN A 44 0.99 9.63 -2.29
N ILE A 45 1.08 8.31 -2.15
CA ILE A 45 2.35 7.59 -2.01
C ILE A 45 3.22 7.84 -3.26
N LYS A 46 2.64 7.72 -4.46
CA LYS A 46 3.35 7.99 -5.72
C LYS A 46 3.90 9.40 -5.75
N THR A 47 3.09 10.41 -5.42
CA THR A 47 3.53 11.82 -5.36
C THR A 47 4.71 11.99 -4.39
N SER A 48 4.66 11.35 -3.21
CA SER A 48 5.76 11.43 -2.23
C SER A 48 7.04 10.76 -2.75
N VAL A 49 6.92 9.65 -3.47
CA VAL A 49 8.06 8.97 -4.12
C VAL A 49 8.65 9.86 -5.20
N ASP A 50 7.81 10.43 -6.07
CA ASP A 50 8.25 11.30 -7.17
C ASP A 50 8.97 12.54 -6.63
N ALA A 51 8.45 13.17 -5.58
CA ALA A 51 9.10 14.32 -4.92
C ALA A 51 10.47 13.93 -4.30
N THR A 52 10.55 12.77 -3.65
CA THR A 52 11.82 12.28 -3.10
C THR A 52 12.84 12.01 -4.20
N ASN A 53 12.43 11.39 -5.30
CA ASN A 53 13.30 11.12 -6.44
C ASN A 53 13.83 12.41 -7.07
N ALA A 54 13.00 13.43 -7.22
CA ALA A 54 13.41 14.74 -7.73
C ALA A 54 14.46 15.42 -6.82
N GLU A 55 14.30 15.34 -5.50
CA GLU A 55 15.31 15.88 -4.57
C GLU A 55 16.61 15.08 -4.59
N LEU A 56 16.55 13.75 -4.67
CA LEU A 56 17.73 12.90 -4.83
C LEU A 56 18.48 13.20 -6.14
N GLU A 57 17.76 13.45 -7.23
CA GLU A 57 18.36 13.83 -8.51
C GLU A 57 19.09 15.17 -8.42
N LYS A 58 18.48 16.16 -7.77
CA LYS A 58 19.09 17.47 -7.50
C LYS A 58 20.38 17.32 -6.67
N MET A 59 20.35 16.53 -5.61
CA MET A 59 21.52 16.26 -4.79
C MET A 59 22.61 15.52 -5.58
N ASN A 60 22.24 14.57 -6.43
CA ASN A 60 23.18 13.86 -7.30
C ASN A 60 23.83 14.79 -8.32
N LYS A 61 23.10 15.75 -8.88
CA LYS A 61 23.65 16.78 -9.77
C LYS A 61 24.66 17.66 -9.03
N GLN A 62 24.32 18.11 -7.82
CA GLN A 62 25.26 18.89 -6.99
C GLN A 62 26.55 18.09 -6.71
N ARG A 63 26.43 16.80 -6.38
CA ARG A 63 27.57 15.91 -6.20
C ARG A 63 28.44 15.83 -7.45
N GLN A 64 27.82 15.64 -8.62
CA GLN A 64 28.55 15.57 -9.89
C GLN A 64 29.29 16.88 -10.21
N ASP A 65 28.68 18.02 -9.95
CA ASP A 65 29.32 19.32 -10.15
C ASP A 65 30.52 19.52 -9.22
N LEU A 66 30.42 19.07 -7.96
CA LEU A 66 31.55 19.07 -7.03
C LEU A 66 32.66 18.10 -7.46
N MET A 67 32.31 16.93 -8.00
CA MET A 67 33.30 15.99 -8.55
C MET A 67 34.07 16.58 -9.74
N LYS A 68 33.41 17.33 -10.63
CA LYS A 68 34.10 18.07 -11.71
C LYS A 68 35.08 19.08 -11.15
N LYS A 69 34.70 19.85 -10.12
CA LYS A 69 35.62 20.77 -9.45
C LYS A 69 36.86 20.08 -8.85
N ILE A 70 36.67 18.90 -8.25
CA ILE A 70 37.81 18.09 -7.78
C ILE A 70 38.74 17.73 -8.94
N GLN A 71 38.24 17.32 -10.09
CA GLN A 71 39.03 17.04 -11.28
C GLN A 71 39.84 18.27 -11.74
N GLU A 72 39.22 19.43 -11.79
CA GLU A 72 39.87 20.69 -12.16
C GLU A 72 41.02 21.04 -11.16
N ILE A 73 40.77 20.89 -9.85
CA ILE A 73 41.76 21.13 -8.83
C ILE A 73 42.93 20.13 -8.94
N GLN A 74 42.63 18.85 -9.17
CA GLN A 74 43.66 17.83 -9.38
C GLN A 74 44.53 18.16 -10.61
N THR A 75 43.90 18.56 -11.73
CA THR A 75 44.61 18.97 -12.95
C THR A 75 45.50 20.18 -12.67
N LYS A 76 45.01 21.16 -11.91
CA LYS A 76 45.79 22.32 -11.48
C LYS A 76 47.01 21.93 -10.62
N ALA A 77 46.81 20.98 -9.68
CA ALA A 77 47.87 20.49 -8.82
C ALA A 77 48.91 19.61 -9.56
N GLN A 78 48.54 19.03 -10.70
CA GLN A 78 49.49 18.26 -11.55
C GLN A 78 50.39 19.12 -12.42
N ASN A 79 50.28 20.46 -12.40
CA ASN A 79 51.14 21.34 -13.15
C ASN A 79 52.63 21.14 -12.78
N PRO A 80 53.49 20.73 -13.72
CA PRO A 80 54.91 20.45 -13.45
C PRO A 80 55.71 21.68 -13.02
N ALA A 81 55.19 22.89 -13.32
CA ALA A 81 55.81 24.13 -12.90
C ALA A 81 55.63 24.47 -11.42
N LEU A 82 54.78 23.77 -10.69
CA LEU A 82 54.50 23.99 -9.29
C LEU A 82 55.49 23.19 -8.39
N ALA A 83 55.98 23.87 -7.33
CA ALA A 83 56.69 23.17 -6.26
C ALA A 83 55.77 22.21 -5.50
N GLU A 84 56.30 21.10 -4.97
CA GLU A 84 55.54 20.07 -4.27
C GLU A 84 54.70 20.61 -3.09
N ASP A 85 55.25 21.57 -2.34
CA ASP A 85 54.51 22.22 -1.24
C ASP A 85 53.29 23.03 -1.74
N ALA A 86 53.42 23.68 -2.91
CA ALA A 86 52.30 24.38 -3.53
C ALA A 86 51.23 23.42 -4.02
N LYS A 87 51.60 22.29 -4.60
CA LYS A 87 50.68 21.22 -5.00
C LYS A 87 49.89 20.68 -3.81
N ARG A 88 50.61 20.38 -2.71
CA ARG A 88 49.99 19.90 -1.46
C ARG A 88 49.00 20.93 -0.90
N LYS A 89 49.42 22.18 -0.82
CA LYS A 89 48.56 23.27 -0.33
C LYS A 89 47.28 23.41 -1.15
N ILE A 90 47.33 23.31 -2.49
CA ILE A 90 46.16 23.34 -3.35
C ILE A 90 45.22 22.19 -2.97
N LEU A 91 45.71 20.96 -2.85
CA LEU A 91 44.86 19.82 -2.51
C LEU A 91 44.24 19.94 -1.12
N GLU A 92 44.99 20.40 -0.13
CA GLU A 92 44.51 20.59 1.25
C GLU A 92 43.51 21.73 1.37
N THR A 93 43.73 22.86 0.71
CA THR A 93 42.88 24.05 0.88
C THR A 93 41.72 24.11 -0.08
N GLU A 94 41.86 23.57 -1.29
CA GLU A 94 40.81 23.64 -2.31
C GLU A 94 40.04 22.32 -2.46
N ALA A 95 40.72 21.15 -2.44
CA ALA A 95 40.06 19.88 -2.68
C ALA A 95 39.38 19.28 -1.43
N GLN A 96 40.06 19.32 -0.27
CA GLN A 96 39.56 18.72 0.96
C GLN A 96 38.17 19.23 1.39
N PRO A 97 37.88 20.55 1.40
CA PRO A 97 36.57 21.04 1.74
C PRO A 97 35.46 20.50 0.80
N ILE A 98 35.76 20.35 -0.50
CA ILE A 98 34.82 19.81 -1.49
C ILE A 98 34.59 18.33 -1.26
N ILE A 99 35.64 17.57 -0.92
CA ILE A 99 35.52 16.14 -0.56
C ILE A 99 34.59 15.96 0.65
N VAL A 100 34.70 16.82 1.65
CA VAL A 100 33.81 16.81 2.83
C VAL A 100 32.36 17.10 2.41
N GLN A 101 32.13 18.07 1.52
CA GLN A 101 30.81 18.37 1.00
C GLN A 101 30.22 17.19 0.22
N ILE A 102 30.99 16.53 -0.63
CA ILE A 102 30.55 15.34 -1.38
C ILE A 102 30.09 14.25 -0.40
N ARG A 103 30.89 13.94 0.62
CA ARG A 103 30.52 12.94 1.64
C ARG A 103 29.23 13.31 2.36
N GLN A 104 29.06 14.58 2.70
CA GLN A 104 27.84 15.05 3.36
C GLN A 104 26.61 14.87 2.45
N ILE A 105 26.73 15.18 1.16
CA ILE A 105 25.66 14.95 0.20
C ILE A 105 25.33 13.46 0.10
N GLU A 106 26.33 12.60 -0.01
CA GLU A 106 26.14 11.14 -0.09
C GLU A 106 25.46 10.59 1.16
N GLN A 107 25.86 11.03 2.35
CA GLN A 107 25.21 10.66 3.61
C GLN A 107 23.75 11.14 3.66
N ASN A 108 23.50 12.37 3.22
CA ASN A 108 22.14 12.92 3.19
C ASN A 108 21.25 12.15 2.20
N MET A 109 21.77 11.79 1.03
CA MET A 109 21.06 10.98 0.03
C MET A 109 20.69 9.61 0.60
N GLU A 110 21.62 8.93 1.24
CA GLU A 110 21.40 7.63 1.85
C GLU A 110 20.37 7.69 2.99
N ASN A 111 20.51 8.68 3.88
CA ASN A 111 19.57 8.93 4.97
C ASN A 111 18.16 9.21 4.42
N MET A 112 18.05 10.04 3.37
CA MET A 112 16.77 10.36 2.74
C MET A 112 16.12 9.11 2.17
N ARG A 113 16.84 8.28 1.40
CA ARG A 113 16.32 7.03 0.84
C ARG A 113 15.79 6.11 1.94
N ARG A 114 16.60 5.86 2.97
CA ARG A 114 16.23 4.97 4.07
C ARG A 114 15.01 5.48 4.84
N THR A 115 15.04 6.75 5.23
CA THR A 115 13.96 7.35 6.04
C THR A 115 12.66 7.42 5.23
N THR A 116 12.73 7.78 3.94
CA THR A 116 11.54 7.81 3.08
C THR A 116 10.97 6.43 2.88
N ALA A 117 11.80 5.42 2.58
CA ALA A 117 11.33 4.04 2.41
C ALA A 117 10.62 3.51 3.65
N GLN A 118 11.21 3.74 4.84
CA GLN A 118 10.61 3.34 6.11
C GLN A 118 9.27 4.05 6.36
N LYS A 119 9.23 5.37 6.21
CA LYS A 119 7.98 6.14 6.40
C LYS A 119 6.88 5.72 5.43
N LEU A 120 7.22 5.49 4.16
CA LEU A 120 6.25 5.03 3.16
C LEU A 120 5.70 3.64 3.51
N GLN A 121 6.55 2.73 3.96
CA GLN A 121 6.12 1.40 4.38
C GLN A 121 5.19 1.46 5.61
N GLU A 122 5.57 2.22 6.65
CA GLU A 122 4.77 2.39 7.86
C GLU A 122 3.42 3.04 7.55
N ASN A 123 3.42 4.12 6.76
CA ASN A 123 2.19 4.81 6.36
C ASN A 123 1.29 3.91 5.51
N ALA A 124 1.84 3.20 4.51
CA ALA A 124 1.07 2.28 3.68
C ALA A 124 0.43 1.16 4.51
N ALA A 125 1.16 0.58 5.47
CA ALA A 125 0.63 -0.44 6.35
C ALA A 125 -0.48 0.11 7.26
N GLY A 126 -0.29 1.29 7.85
CA GLY A 126 -1.28 1.97 8.69
C GLY A 126 -2.57 2.29 7.92
N ILE A 127 -2.45 2.90 6.75
CA ILE A 127 -3.58 3.23 5.87
C ILE A 127 -4.31 1.96 5.44
N ARG A 128 -3.58 0.92 5.01
CA ARG A 128 -4.19 -0.36 4.62
C ARG A 128 -5.00 -0.97 5.76
N LYS A 129 -4.48 -0.95 6.98
CA LYS A 129 -5.19 -1.46 8.17
C LYS A 129 -6.52 -0.73 8.38
N ILE A 130 -6.52 0.60 8.29
CA ILE A 130 -7.74 1.42 8.43
C ILE A 130 -8.75 1.08 7.33
N HIS A 131 -8.31 1.03 6.06
CA HIS A 131 -9.18 0.70 4.94
C HIS A 131 -9.77 -0.71 5.06
N MET A 132 -8.99 -1.70 5.51
CA MET A 132 -9.49 -3.06 5.71
C MET A 132 -10.55 -3.12 6.81
N GLN A 133 -10.42 -2.31 7.86
CA GLN A 133 -11.45 -2.18 8.88
C GLN A 133 -12.73 -1.55 8.32
N GLU A 134 -12.62 -0.46 7.55
CA GLU A 134 -13.78 0.19 6.89
C GLU A 134 -14.49 -0.79 5.95
N ILE A 135 -13.75 -1.51 5.09
CA ILE A 135 -14.30 -2.53 4.20
C ILE A 135 -15.02 -3.62 5.01
N SER A 136 -14.43 -4.07 6.12
CA SER A 136 -15.04 -5.08 6.99
C SER A 136 -16.38 -4.63 7.56
N GLU A 137 -16.53 -3.38 7.96
CA GLU A 137 -17.82 -2.85 8.45
C GLU A 137 -18.87 -2.79 7.31
N ILE A 138 -18.46 -2.43 6.12
CA ILE A 138 -19.35 -2.44 4.95
C ILE A 138 -19.78 -3.86 4.58
N ILE A 139 -18.86 -4.84 4.65
CA ILE A 139 -19.19 -6.26 4.44
C ILE A 139 -20.25 -6.72 5.44
N LYS A 140 -20.21 -6.30 6.71
CA LYS A 140 -21.26 -6.62 7.70
C LYS A 140 -22.63 -6.06 7.29
N THR A 141 -22.65 -4.90 6.65
CA THR A 141 -23.90 -4.32 6.14
C THR A 141 -24.44 -5.13 4.97
N VAL A 142 -23.58 -5.46 3.99
CA VAL A 142 -23.95 -6.29 2.85
C VAL A 142 -24.38 -7.70 3.31
N ALA A 143 -23.73 -8.27 4.33
CA ALA A 143 -24.11 -9.54 4.93
C ALA A 143 -25.56 -9.52 5.45
N LYS A 144 -25.93 -8.46 6.17
CA LYS A 144 -27.31 -8.29 6.66
C LYS A 144 -28.34 -8.17 5.53
N GLU A 145 -28.04 -7.40 4.49
CA GLU A 145 -28.91 -7.22 3.33
C GLU A 145 -29.15 -8.54 2.57
N LYS A 146 -28.13 -9.40 2.52
CA LYS A 146 -28.20 -10.70 1.84
C LYS A 146 -28.64 -11.86 2.75
N ASN A 147 -28.93 -11.60 4.03
CA ASN A 147 -29.17 -12.64 5.04
C ASN A 147 -28.07 -13.71 5.03
N ALA A 148 -26.80 -13.28 4.95
CA ALA A 148 -25.65 -14.16 4.93
C ALA A 148 -25.34 -14.66 6.35
N ASP A 149 -25.15 -15.96 6.49
CA ASP A 149 -24.65 -16.58 7.72
C ASP A 149 -23.12 -16.48 7.78
N TYR A 150 -22.45 -16.62 6.61
CA TYR A 150 -21.00 -16.52 6.47
C TYR A 150 -20.61 -15.78 5.19
N ILE A 151 -19.54 -14.99 5.28
CA ILE A 151 -18.82 -14.44 4.13
C ILE A 151 -17.37 -14.86 4.28
N ILE A 152 -16.87 -15.61 3.29
CA ILE A 152 -15.54 -16.22 3.30
C ILE A 152 -14.67 -15.54 2.26
N GLU A 153 -13.37 -15.37 2.55
CA GLU A 153 -12.40 -14.91 1.56
C GLU A 153 -12.35 -15.88 0.36
N LYS A 154 -12.54 -15.35 -0.84
CA LYS A 154 -12.61 -16.17 -2.08
C LYS A 154 -11.35 -16.98 -2.32
N THR A 155 -10.17 -16.47 -1.93
CA THR A 155 -8.87 -17.13 -2.15
C THR A 155 -8.68 -18.43 -1.36
N VAL A 156 -9.45 -18.64 -0.27
CA VAL A 156 -9.42 -19.89 0.51
C VAL A 156 -10.57 -20.83 0.15
N CYS A 157 -11.45 -20.43 -0.78
CA CYS A 157 -12.57 -21.22 -1.26
C CYS A 157 -12.22 -21.83 -2.61
N HIS A 158 -12.09 -23.16 -2.68
CA HIS A 158 -11.75 -23.86 -3.93
C HIS A 158 -12.89 -23.83 -4.98
N PHE A 159 -14.13 -23.72 -4.52
CA PHE A 159 -15.28 -23.65 -5.41
C PHE A 159 -16.42 -22.86 -4.75
N SER A 160 -16.99 -21.93 -5.51
CA SER A 160 -18.26 -21.30 -5.19
C SER A 160 -19.07 -21.12 -6.47
N LYS A 161 -20.37 -21.14 -6.33
CA LYS A 161 -21.25 -20.76 -7.44
C LYS A 161 -21.10 -19.27 -7.73
N PRO A 162 -21.26 -18.82 -8.98
CA PRO A 162 -21.19 -17.39 -9.33
C PRO A 162 -22.11 -16.50 -8.49
N GLU A 163 -23.30 -16.99 -8.13
CA GLU A 163 -24.29 -16.25 -7.35
C GLU A 163 -23.86 -16.05 -5.89
N ALA A 164 -22.92 -16.87 -5.39
CA ALA A 164 -22.37 -16.76 -4.07
C ALA A 164 -21.22 -15.73 -3.99
N ASP A 165 -20.71 -15.25 -5.13
CA ASP A 165 -19.64 -14.24 -5.17
C ASP A 165 -20.25 -12.84 -5.09
N ILE A 166 -20.06 -12.18 -3.94
CA ILE A 166 -20.56 -10.82 -3.68
C ILE A 166 -19.49 -9.74 -3.82
N THR A 167 -18.35 -10.06 -4.44
CA THR A 167 -17.24 -9.12 -4.60
C THR A 167 -17.67 -7.79 -5.21
N GLN A 168 -18.49 -7.87 -6.29
CA GLN A 168 -18.97 -6.66 -6.97
C GLN A 168 -19.98 -5.85 -6.14
N ASP A 169 -20.81 -6.52 -5.32
CA ASP A 169 -21.74 -5.84 -4.42
C ASP A 169 -20.97 -5.07 -3.34
N VAL A 170 -19.92 -5.69 -2.78
CA VAL A 170 -19.03 -5.04 -1.80
C VAL A 170 -18.28 -3.88 -2.45
N ILE A 171 -17.75 -4.02 -3.69
CA ILE A 171 -17.10 -2.93 -4.42
C ILE A 171 -18.05 -1.74 -4.62
N LYS A 172 -19.30 -1.98 -4.98
CA LYS A 172 -20.30 -0.92 -5.10
C LYS A 172 -20.56 -0.24 -3.76
N ALA A 173 -20.72 -1.04 -2.70
CA ALA A 173 -21.02 -0.54 -1.37
C ALA A 173 -19.86 0.32 -0.78
N VAL A 174 -18.59 -0.11 -0.91
CA VAL A 174 -17.43 0.67 -0.43
C VAL A 174 -17.23 1.98 -1.21
N ASN A 175 -17.78 2.06 -2.43
CA ASN A 175 -17.68 3.23 -3.28
C ASN A 175 -19.00 4.02 -3.37
N ALA A 176 -20.00 3.74 -2.54
CA ALA A 176 -21.31 4.39 -2.62
C ALA A 176 -21.27 5.90 -2.35
N ASN A 177 -20.31 6.39 -1.56
CA ASN A 177 -20.17 7.79 -1.20
C ASN A 177 -18.73 8.28 -1.42
N PRO A 178 -18.21 8.31 -2.65
CA PRO A 178 -16.92 8.92 -2.89
C PRO A 178 -17.03 10.44 -2.66
N PRO A 179 -15.98 11.11 -2.15
CA PRO A 179 -15.96 12.56 -2.12
C PRO A 179 -16.11 13.10 -3.54
N ALA A 180 -16.79 14.24 -3.69
CA ALA A 180 -16.91 14.91 -4.98
C ALA A 180 -15.51 15.13 -5.57
N ALA A 181 -15.30 14.74 -6.82
CA ALA A 181 -14.05 14.99 -7.53
C ALA A 181 -13.75 16.50 -7.50
N LYS A 182 -12.60 16.86 -6.89
CA LYS A 182 -12.10 18.24 -6.90
C LYS A 182 -11.46 18.55 -8.23
#